data_52ff8dd1d75b100790022a5ebab4d219
#
_entry.id   52ff8dd1d75b100790022a5ebab4d219
#
_cell.length_a   1.000
_cell.length_b   1.000
_cell.length_c   1.000
_cell.angle_alpha   90.00
_cell.angle_beta   90.00
_cell.angle_gamma   90.00
#
_symmetry.space_group_name_H-M   'P 1'
#
loop_
_entity.id
_entity.type
_entity.pdbx_description
1 polymer ?
#
loop_
_entity_poly.entity_id
_entity_poly.type
_entity_poly.pdbx_seq_one_letter_code
_entity_poly.pdbx_strand_id
1 'polypeptide(L)'
;MTRDDAWNLAEHWLGAWNAHDLELILSHYEEEVELTSPVAAQILGTADGKVIGKGNLRAYFRRGLEAYPELHFQLQDVLWGLNSVVIYYRNQKGTRTAEFMELGASGKVARVVANYSA
;
A
#
# COMPACT_ATOMS: atom_id res chain seq x y z
N MET A 1 16.75 0.70 -9.02
CA MET A 1 16.15 -0.42 -8.26
C MET A 1 16.44 -1.72 -8.96
N THR A 2 16.82 -2.74 -8.21
CA THR A 2 17.02 -4.09 -8.74
C THR A 2 15.79 -4.94 -8.47
N ARG A 3 15.74 -6.14 -9.10
CA ARG A 3 14.69 -7.11 -8.81
C ARG A 3 14.67 -7.47 -7.32
N ASP A 4 15.84 -7.70 -6.73
CA ASP A 4 15.92 -8.09 -5.32
C ASP A 4 15.46 -6.98 -4.39
N ASP A 5 15.79 -5.72 -4.70
CA ASP A 5 15.29 -4.57 -3.94
C ASP A 5 13.75 -4.52 -3.96
N ALA A 6 13.16 -4.72 -5.15
CA ALA A 6 11.71 -4.68 -5.32
C ALA A 6 11.02 -5.81 -4.55
N TRP A 7 11.56 -7.03 -4.63
CA TRP A 7 10.98 -8.18 -3.91
C TRP A 7 11.14 -8.03 -2.40
N ASN A 8 12.28 -7.52 -1.92
CA ASN A 8 12.47 -7.26 -0.50
C ASN A 8 11.48 -6.22 0.02
N LEU A 9 11.28 -5.14 -0.73
CA LEU A 9 10.29 -4.12 -0.38
C LEU A 9 8.89 -4.74 -0.30
N ALA A 10 8.49 -5.51 -1.32
CA ALA A 10 7.17 -6.12 -1.38
C ALA A 10 6.94 -7.09 -0.22
N GLU A 11 7.91 -7.94 0.08
CA GLU A 11 7.80 -8.92 1.16
C GLU A 11 7.71 -8.24 2.54
N HIS A 12 8.52 -7.22 2.79
CA HIS A 12 8.47 -6.46 4.05
C HIS A 12 7.16 -5.70 4.20
N TRP A 13 6.72 -5.04 3.13
CA TRP A 13 5.46 -4.29 3.11
C TRP A 13 4.27 -5.22 3.38
N LEU A 14 4.22 -6.32 2.66
CA LEU A 14 3.14 -7.31 2.79
C LEU A 14 3.16 -7.98 4.17
N GLY A 15 4.34 -8.28 4.68
CA GLY A 15 4.50 -8.85 6.02
C GLY A 15 4.01 -7.91 7.12
N ALA A 16 4.25 -6.61 6.96
CA ALA A 16 3.77 -5.60 7.91
C ALA A 16 2.23 -5.53 7.93
N TRP A 17 1.59 -5.56 6.75
CA TRP A 17 0.15 -5.62 6.65
C TRP A 17 -0.42 -6.90 7.27
N ASN A 18 0.18 -8.05 6.99
CA ASN A 18 -0.27 -9.33 7.52
C ASN A 18 -0.08 -9.43 9.04
N ALA A 19 0.90 -8.72 9.58
CA ALA A 19 1.09 -8.62 11.03
C ALA A 19 0.14 -7.60 11.68
N HIS A 20 -0.62 -6.84 10.89
CA HIS A 20 -1.48 -5.75 11.35
C HIS A 20 -0.70 -4.72 12.18
N ASP A 21 0.56 -4.50 11.83
CA ASP A 21 1.46 -3.58 12.53
C ASP A 21 1.46 -2.22 11.85
N LEU A 22 0.62 -1.32 12.34
CA LEU A 22 0.38 -0.02 11.73
C LEU A 22 1.66 0.81 11.55
N GLU A 23 2.49 0.90 12.60
CA GLU A 23 3.71 1.73 12.50
C GLU A 23 4.74 1.10 11.58
N LEU A 24 4.82 -0.21 11.53
CA LEU A 24 5.71 -0.90 10.59
C LEU A 24 5.23 -0.69 9.13
N ILE A 25 3.93 -0.74 8.89
CA ILE A 25 3.36 -0.41 7.57
C ILE A 25 3.78 1.01 7.18
N LEU A 26 3.57 1.98 8.08
CA LEU A 26 3.85 3.39 7.81
C LEU A 26 5.33 3.69 7.63
N SER A 27 6.21 2.85 8.16
CA SER A 27 7.66 3.04 8.01
C SER A 27 8.12 2.96 6.54
N HIS A 28 7.30 2.41 5.66
CA HIS A 28 7.60 2.31 4.23
C HIS A 28 7.28 3.58 3.44
N TYR A 29 6.63 4.58 4.05
CA TYR A 29 6.11 5.77 3.37
C TYR A 29 6.83 7.05 3.80
N GLU A 30 6.94 7.99 2.87
CA GLU A 30 7.45 9.33 3.17
C GLU A 30 6.40 10.16 3.91
N GLU A 31 6.87 11.21 4.61
CA GLU A 31 5.97 12.12 5.35
C GLU A 31 4.94 12.79 4.44
N GLU A 32 5.32 13.12 3.22
CA GLU A 32 4.45 13.80 2.26
C GLU A 32 3.79 12.84 1.27
N VAL A 33 3.65 11.59 1.63
CA VAL A 33 3.07 10.56 0.76
C VAL A 33 1.68 10.93 0.29
N GLU A 34 1.35 10.55 -0.95
CA GLU A 34 0.02 10.67 -1.52
C GLU A 34 -0.48 9.29 -1.93
N LEU A 35 -1.63 8.89 -1.39
CA LEU A 35 -2.29 7.64 -1.75
C LEU A 35 -3.58 7.94 -2.50
N THR A 36 -3.85 7.15 -3.54
CA THR A 36 -5.13 7.18 -4.26
C THR A 36 -5.70 5.77 -4.30
N SER A 37 -6.94 5.61 -3.84
CA SER A 37 -7.55 4.29 -3.77
C SER A 37 -9.08 4.39 -3.84
N PRO A 38 -9.75 3.49 -4.62
CA PRO A 38 -11.21 3.37 -4.59
C PRO A 38 -11.75 3.04 -3.20
N VAL A 39 -10.99 2.26 -2.42
CA VAL A 39 -11.38 1.92 -1.04
C VAL A 39 -11.32 3.16 -0.15
N ALA A 40 -10.30 4.01 -0.33
CA ALA A 40 -10.24 5.28 0.39
C ALA A 40 -11.41 6.19 0.03
N ALA A 41 -11.78 6.26 -1.25
CA ALA A 41 -12.96 7.01 -1.69
C ALA A 41 -14.22 6.54 -0.98
N GLN A 42 -14.38 5.24 -0.86
CA GLN A 42 -15.55 4.63 -0.20
C GLN A 42 -15.56 4.89 1.31
N ILE A 43 -14.45 4.61 1.98
CA ILE A 43 -14.34 4.75 3.44
C ILE A 43 -14.45 6.21 3.88
N LEU A 44 -13.80 7.11 3.15
CA LEU A 44 -13.75 8.54 3.51
C LEU A 44 -14.88 9.35 2.90
N GLY A 45 -15.64 8.77 1.97
CA GLY A 45 -16.74 9.46 1.30
C GLY A 45 -16.26 10.57 0.37
N THR A 46 -15.10 10.42 -0.25
CA THR A 46 -14.53 11.39 -1.19
C THR A 46 -14.59 10.88 -2.62
N ALA A 47 -14.70 11.80 -3.59
CA ALA A 47 -14.78 11.42 -5.00
C ALA A 47 -13.41 11.04 -5.56
N ASP A 48 -12.33 11.66 -5.06
CA ASP A 48 -10.98 11.46 -5.59
C ASP A 48 -10.20 10.32 -4.93
N GLY A 49 -10.66 9.83 -3.79
CA GLY A 49 -10.01 8.73 -3.06
C GLY A 49 -8.59 9.03 -2.63
N LYS A 50 -8.26 10.31 -2.41
CA LYS A 50 -6.90 10.72 -2.06
C LYS A 50 -6.71 10.85 -0.56
N VAL A 51 -5.55 10.40 -0.10
CA VAL A 51 -5.08 10.58 1.28
C VAL A 51 -3.69 11.20 1.18
N ILE A 52 -3.52 12.40 1.72
CA ILE A 52 -2.28 13.17 1.58
C ILE A 52 -1.64 13.32 2.96
N GLY A 53 -0.36 12.97 3.03
CA GLY A 53 0.44 13.07 4.24
C GLY A 53 0.35 11.85 5.14
N LYS A 54 1.45 11.57 5.83
CA LYS A 54 1.60 10.35 6.65
C LYS A 54 0.64 10.33 7.83
N GLY A 55 0.33 11.49 8.41
CA GLY A 55 -0.63 11.58 9.52
C GLY A 55 -2.02 11.14 9.10
N ASN A 56 -2.49 11.62 7.94
CA ASN A 56 -3.78 11.21 7.38
C ASN A 56 -3.76 9.77 6.92
N LEU A 57 -2.63 9.31 6.39
CA LEU A 57 -2.47 7.92 5.99
C LEU A 57 -2.55 6.98 7.20
N ARG A 58 -1.97 7.39 8.33
CA ARG A 58 -2.05 6.64 9.58
C ARG A 58 -3.51 6.47 10.01
N ALA A 59 -4.27 7.54 10.00
CA ALA A 59 -5.69 7.51 10.38
C ALA A 59 -6.48 6.60 9.44
N TYR A 60 -6.23 6.68 8.14
CA TYR A 60 -6.91 5.85 7.14
C TYR A 60 -6.55 4.37 7.29
N PHE A 61 -5.27 4.04 7.41
CA PHE A 61 -4.82 2.64 7.58
C PHE A 61 -5.34 2.04 8.89
N ARG A 62 -5.39 2.83 9.96
CA ARG A 62 -5.97 2.37 11.23
C ARG A 62 -7.43 1.97 11.03
N ARG A 63 -8.21 2.80 10.35
CA ARG A 63 -9.62 2.48 10.03
C ARG A 63 -9.72 1.21 9.17
N GLY A 64 -8.82 1.06 8.20
CA GLY A 64 -8.79 -0.12 7.36
C GLY A 64 -8.52 -1.40 8.14
N LEU A 65 -7.53 -1.37 9.03
CA LEU A 65 -7.21 -2.53 9.88
C LEU A 65 -8.36 -2.87 10.84
N GLU A 66 -9.04 -1.87 11.38
CA GLU A 66 -10.21 -2.07 12.25
C GLU A 66 -11.40 -2.64 11.47
N ALA A 67 -11.61 -2.15 10.24
CA ALA A 67 -12.72 -2.59 9.39
C ALA A 67 -12.52 -4.01 8.86
N TYR A 68 -11.26 -4.44 8.69
CA TYR A 68 -10.92 -5.75 8.14
C TYR A 68 -9.99 -6.53 9.08
N PRO A 69 -10.53 -7.02 10.23
CA PRO A 69 -9.70 -7.76 11.18
C PRO A 69 -9.14 -9.07 10.61
N GLU A 70 -9.75 -9.61 9.56
CA GLU A 70 -9.30 -10.80 8.85
C GLU A 70 -8.32 -10.48 7.70
N LEU A 71 -7.87 -9.24 7.55
CA LEU A 71 -6.98 -8.83 6.48
C LEU A 71 -5.75 -9.74 6.40
N HIS A 72 -5.54 -10.29 5.22
CA HIS A 72 -4.38 -11.11 4.90
C HIS A 72 -4.11 -11.03 3.40
N PHE A 73 -2.89 -10.68 3.05
CA PHE A 73 -2.45 -10.54 1.66
C PHE A 73 -1.55 -11.70 1.28
N GLN A 74 -1.75 -12.23 0.08
CA GLN A 74 -0.92 -13.28 -0.49
C GLN A 74 -0.22 -12.74 -1.73
N LEU A 75 1.10 -12.61 -1.67
CA LEU A 75 1.90 -12.07 -2.76
C LEU A 75 1.81 -12.98 -3.98
N GLN A 76 1.52 -12.37 -5.15
CA GLN A 76 1.43 -13.09 -6.41
C GLN A 76 2.61 -12.76 -7.32
N ASP A 77 2.98 -11.50 -7.43
CA ASP A 77 4.08 -11.06 -8.28
C ASP A 77 4.55 -9.66 -7.89
N VAL A 78 5.73 -9.30 -8.38
CA VAL A 78 6.32 -7.98 -8.20
C VAL A 78 6.94 -7.55 -9.52
N LEU A 79 6.54 -6.35 -9.99
CA LEU A 79 7.15 -5.74 -11.17
C LEU A 79 7.87 -4.48 -10.72
N TRP A 80 8.98 -4.13 -11.38
CA TRP A 80 9.77 -2.97 -10.97
C TRP A 80 10.21 -2.14 -12.17
N GLY A 81 10.40 -0.84 -11.91
CA GLY A 81 10.91 0.11 -12.88
C GLY A 81 12.16 0.81 -12.34
N LEU A 82 12.43 2.02 -12.80
CA LEU A 82 13.58 2.79 -12.33
C LEU A 82 13.39 3.24 -10.88
N ASN A 83 12.23 3.82 -10.58
CA ASN A 83 11.90 4.36 -9.26
C ASN A 83 10.50 3.93 -8.81
N SER A 84 9.99 2.84 -9.36
CA SER A 84 8.64 2.39 -9.04
C SER A 84 8.58 0.88 -8.94
N VAL A 85 7.57 0.40 -8.24
CA VAL A 85 7.30 -1.02 -8.07
C VAL A 85 5.79 -1.23 -8.14
N VAL A 86 5.38 -2.35 -8.70
CA VAL A 86 4.00 -2.81 -8.62
C VAL A 86 3.98 -4.08 -7.78
N ILE A 87 3.25 -4.03 -6.67
CA ILE A 87 3.06 -5.18 -5.81
C ILE A 87 1.69 -5.77 -6.13
N TYR A 88 1.67 -6.99 -6.64
CA TYR A 88 0.46 -7.67 -7.08
C TYR A 88 0.14 -8.79 -6.11
N TYR A 89 -1.03 -8.73 -5.50
CA TYR A 89 -1.40 -9.68 -4.45
C TYR A 89 -2.89 -10.01 -4.46
N ARG A 90 -3.23 -11.11 -3.80
CA ARG A 90 -4.60 -11.50 -3.53
C ARG A 90 -4.94 -11.07 -2.10
N ASN A 91 -6.06 -10.39 -1.93
CA ASN A 91 -6.51 -9.94 -0.62
C ASN A 91 -7.41 -10.99 0.06
N GLN A 92 -7.83 -10.72 1.30
CA GLN A 92 -8.62 -11.65 2.10
C GLN A 92 -10.00 -11.96 1.51
N LYS A 93 -10.49 -11.14 0.58
CA LYS A 93 -11.74 -11.39 -0.13
C LYS A 93 -11.55 -12.33 -1.32
N GLY A 94 -10.31 -12.71 -1.62
CA GLY A 94 -9.98 -13.52 -2.78
C GLY A 94 -9.89 -12.73 -4.09
N THR A 95 -10.03 -11.40 -4.05
CA THR A 95 -9.84 -10.54 -5.21
C THR A 95 -8.38 -10.09 -5.31
N ARG A 96 -7.99 -9.56 -6.46
CA ARG A 96 -6.62 -9.16 -6.73
C ARG A 96 -6.46 -7.67 -6.60
N THR A 97 -5.31 -7.25 -6.11
CA THR A 97 -4.94 -5.85 -5.95
C THR A 97 -3.57 -5.63 -6.54
N ALA A 98 -3.40 -4.52 -7.26
CA ALA A 98 -2.10 -4.06 -7.74
C ALA A 98 -1.82 -2.69 -7.13
N GLU A 99 -0.77 -2.62 -6.30
CA GLU A 99 -0.31 -1.37 -5.69
C GLU A 99 0.82 -0.82 -6.54
N PHE A 100 0.57 0.29 -7.23
CA PHE A 100 1.62 1.01 -7.94
C PHE A 100 2.25 2.01 -6.99
N MET A 101 3.55 1.86 -6.73
CA MET A 101 4.28 2.71 -5.78
C MET A 101 5.43 3.41 -6.46
N GLU A 102 5.47 4.74 -6.36
CA GLU A 102 6.64 5.53 -6.76
C GLU A 102 7.47 5.83 -5.52
N LEU A 103 8.78 5.60 -5.63
CA LEU A 103 9.72 5.82 -4.55
C LEU A 103 10.36 7.20 -4.69
N GLY A 104 10.51 7.89 -3.57
CA GLY A 104 11.23 9.14 -3.50
C GLY A 104 12.73 8.94 -3.32
N ALA A 105 13.46 10.05 -3.17
CA ALA A 105 14.92 10.03 -2.99
C ALA A 105 15.35 9.27 -1.73
N SER A 106 14.48 9.17 -0.73
CA SER A 106 14.73 8.41 0.51
C SER A 106 14.66 6.90 0.33
N GLY A 107 14.15 6.42 -0.82
CA GLY A 107 13.83 5.02 -1.05
C GLY A 107 12.50 4.58 -0.46
N LYS A 108 11.78 5.50 0.19
CA LYS A 108 10.43 5.26 0.71
C LYS A 108 9.38 5.66 -0.31
N VAL A 109 8.16 5.16 -0.11
CA VAL A 109 7.03 5.41 -1.02
C VAL A 109 6.57 6.85 -0.91
N ALA A 110 6.64 7.58 -2.03
CA ALA A 110 6.19 8.96 -2.13
C ALA A 110 4.76 9.04 -2.67
N ARG A 111 4.37 8.13 -3.55
CA ARG A 111 3.03 8.08 -4.14
C ARG A 111 2.62 6.63 -4.34
N VAL A 112 1.39 6.32 -4.01
CA VAL A 112 0.84 4.99 -4.24
C VAL A 112 -0.56 5.10 -4.85
N VAL A 113 -0.82 4.26 -5.83
CA VAL A 113 -2.13 4.14 -6.48
C VAL A 113 -2.56 2.68 -6.39
N ALA A 114 -3.65 2.44 -5.69
CA ALA A 114 -4.20 1.11 -5.51
C ALA A 114 -5.23 0.80 -6.60
N ASN A 115 -5.12 -0.39 -7.19
CA ASN A 115 -6.01 -0.87 -8.23
C ASN A 115 -6.55 -2.24 -7.85
N TYR A 116 -7.84 -2.45 -8.03
CA TYR A 116 -8.52 -3.66 -7.60
C TYR A 116 -9.22 -4.37 -8.74
N SER A 117 -9.30 -5.69 -8.67
CA SER A 117 -9.99 -6.50 -9.70
C SER A 117 -11.51 -6.55 -9.49
N ALA A 118 -11.97 -6.18 -8.32
CA ALA A 118 -13.41 -6.16 -8.02
C ALA A 118 -13.71 -5.18 -6.89
#